data_a0f77e6757b69c3033c7fba70e5ac618
#
_entry.id   a0f77e6757b69c3033c7fba70e5ac618
#
_cell.length_a   1.000
_cell.length_b   1.000
_cell.length_c   1.000
_cell.angle_alpha   90.00
_cell.angle_beta   90.00
_cell.angle_gamma   90.00
#
_symmetry.space_group_name_H-M   'P 1'
#
loop_
_entity.id
_entity.type
_entity.pdbx_description
1 polymer ?
#
loop_
_entity_poly.entity_id
_entity_poly.type
_entity_poly.pdbx_seq_one_letter_code
_entity_poly.pdbx_strand_id
1 'polypeptide(L)'
;MPAKYIFVTGGVVSSLGKGLAAASIGCLLESRGIKVNLMKFDPYLNVDPGTMSPFQHGEVFVTDDGAETDLDLGHYERFTHARLSRDNNWTTGRIYEQIIAKERRGDYLGKTVQVIPHVTNEIKAAMKKVAQDADIVIVEIGGTVGDIESLPFMEAIRQMRQELGREQTLFVHVTLVPFIAAAQELKTKPTQHSVKELLSIGIQPDILLCRTDRFLSKEIKSKIALFCNVEEEAVITAKDVASVYEVPLVFANEGVDTLALRYLHIEARDRDLSKWEDIVHRVYNPKDTVTIGIVGKYVEYEDSYKSLKEALVHGALAHNLKLQLNWIEAEGLETGDSSYEAQLEGYDGILVPGGFGKRGIEGMLIAIRYAREKKVPYFGICLGMQTACVEFARNVVGLEDANSSEFDPATPHRVIYKLRELRGVEELGGTMRLGAWTCKIEPGTLAHRIYGALEISERHRHRYEFNREYEEPLTAAGLKISGATPDGTYVEMVELPDHPHFIGCQFHPEFKSKPLEPHPLFRSFIGAAYQHGLKRKAQKETAEVEMFHRPERVGQR
;
A
#
# COMPACT_ATOMS: atom_id res chain seq x y z
N MET A 1 21.35 -21.90 11.35
CA MET A 1 22.33 -20.89 11.78
C MET A 1 21.55 -19.72 12.38
N PRO A 2 22.14 -18.91 13.27
CA PRO A 2 21.44 -17.71 13.71
C PRO A 2 21.22 -16.77 12.52
N ALA A 3 20.08 -16.05 12.52
CA ALA A 3 19.77 -15.09 11.46
C ALA A 3 20.82 -13.97 11.39
N LYS A 4 21.08 -13.47 10.19
CA LYS A 4 21.95 -12.32 9.94
C LYS A 4 21.10 -11.07 9.71
N TYR A 5 21.72 -9.90 9.87
CA TYR A 5 20.98 -8.62 9.84
C TYR A 5 21.54 -7.68 8.78
N ILE A 6 20.65 -7.08 8.01
CA ILE A 6 20.95 -5.97 7.10
C ILE A 6 20.23 -4.74 7.64
N PHE A 7 20.98 -3.73 8.07
CA PHE A 7 20.43 -2.47 8.56
C PHE A 7 20.41 -1.44 7.44
N VAL A 8 19.23 -0.96 7.10
CA VAL A 8 19.02 0.06 6.07
C VAL A 8 18.78 1.41 6.75
N THR A 9 19.71 2.32 6.56
CA THR A 9 19.64 3.70 7.07
C THR A 9 19.56 4.68 5.90
N GLY A 10 19.17 5.92 6.15
CA GLY A 10 19.13 6.93 5.10
C GLY A 10 19.52 8.30 5.62
N GLY A 11 20.04 9.11 4.71
CA GLY A 11 20.46 10.47 5.03
C GLY A 11 20.14 11.45 3.91
N VAL A 12 20.43 12.72 4.17
CA VAL A 12 20.23 13.89 3.31
C VAL A 12 18.79 14.44 3.36
N VAL A 13 17.79 13.62 2.97
CA VAL A 13 16.36 14.02 2.93
C VAL A 13 15.46 12.85 3.28
N SER A 14 14.23 13.16 3.72
CA SER A 14 13.15 12.17 3.84
C SER A 14 12.71 11.65 2.47
N SER A 15 11.90 10.60 2.44
CA SER A 15 11.35 10.00 1.21
C SER A 15 12.42 9.58 0.17
N LEU A 16 13.62 9.24 0.64
CA LEU A 16 14.74 8.83 -0.22
C LEU A 16 14.55 7.41 -0.80
N GLY A 17 13.52 6.68 -0.35
CA GLY A 17 13.18 5.35 -0.84
C GLY A 17 13.82 4.21 -0.06
N LYS A 18 14.07 4.37 1.25
CA LYS A 18 14.59 3.30 2.13
C LYS A 18 13.72 2.05 2.11
N GLY A 19 12.39 2.21 2.25
CA GLY A 19 11.43 1.09 2.23
C GLY A 19 11.48 0.29 0.94
N LEU A 20 11.49 0.99 -0.20
CA LEU A 20 11.63 0.35 -1.50
C LEU A 20 13.00 -0.32 -1.69
N ALA A 21 14.07 0.29 -1.17
CA ALA A 21 15.41 -0.30 -1.19
C ALA A 21 15.46 -1.58 -0.34
N ALA A 22 14.92 -1.55 0.89
CA ALA A 22 14.83 -2.72 1.77
C ALA A 22 14.01 -3.86 1.12
N ALA A 23 12.84 -3.53 0.57
CA ALA A 23 11.98 -4.47 -0.15
C ALA A 23 12.70 -5.09 -1.37
N SER A 24 13.41 -4.28 -2.15
CA SER A 24 14.16 -4.73 -3.34
C SER A 24 15.34 -5.64 -2.97
N ILE A 25 16.08 -5.32 -1.90
CA ILE A 25 17.14 -6.20 -1.37
C ILE A 25 16.51 -7.53 -0.92
N GLY A 26 15.37 -7.48 -0.22
CA GLY A 26 14.63 -8.68 0.18
C GLY A 26 14.24 -9.56 -1.01
N CYS A 27 13.66 -8.95 -2.05
CA CYS A 27 13.32 -9.62 -3.31
C CYS A 27 14.53 -10.32 -3.94
N LEU A 28 15.67 -9.63 -4.03
CA LEU A 28 16.89 -10.18 -4.59
C LEU A 28 17.42 -11.37 -3.79
N LEU A 29 17.42 -11.29 -2.48
CA LEU A 29 17.85 -12.39 -1.60
C LEU A 29 16.91 -13.60 -1.70
N GLU A 30 15.58 -13.37 -1.75
CA GLU A 30 14.60 -14.44 -1.98
C GLU A 30 14.79 -15.12 -3.35
N SER A 31 15.14 -14.37 -4.41
CA SER A 31 15.43 -14.91 -5.74
C SER A 31 16.61 -15.90 -5.73
N ARG A 32 17.48 -15.79 -4.72
CA ARG A 32 18.60 -16.70 -4.46
C ARG A 32 18.29 -17.80 -3.43
N GLY A 33 17.02 -17.91 -3.01
CA GLY A 33 16.55 -18.93 -2.07
C GLY A 33 16.82 -18.65 -0.61
N ILE A 34 17.17 -17.42 -0.26
CA ILE A 34 17.36 -16.99 1.13
C ILE A 34 16.00 -16.63 1.72
N LYS A 35 15.69 -17.10 2.92
CA LYS A 35 14.47 -16.75 3.64
C LYS A 35 14.67 -15.42 4.36
N VAL A 36 13.95 -14.39 3.92
CA VAL A 36 14.05 -13.05 4.50
C VAL A 36 12.86 -12.70 5.38
N ASN A 37 13.08 -11.86 6.38
CA ASN A 37 12.05 -11.11 7.07
C ASN A 37 12.45 -9.63 7.09
N LEU A 38 11.46 -8.73 7.11
CA LEU A 38 11.70 -7.31 7.10
C LEU A 38 11.00 -6.66 8.29
N MET A 39 11.61 -5.62 8.85
CA MET A 39 10.98 -4.81 9.88
C MET A 39 11.36 -3.34 9.75
N LYS A 40 10.52 -2.49 10.32
CA LYS A 40 10.71 -1.04 10.34
C LYS A 40 10.65 -0.48 11.74
N PHE A 41 11.55 0.45 12.02
CA PHE A 41 11.51 1.32 13.18
C PHE A 41 11.14 2.74 12.76
N ASP A 42 10.08 3.28 13.34
CA ASP A 42 9.63 4.65 13.10
C ASP A 42 9.92 5.54 14.30
N PRO A 43 10.60 6.68 14.10
CA PRO A 43 11.11 7.50 15.22
C PRO A 43 10.04 8.40 15.87
N TYR A 44 8.79 8.40 15.42
CA TYR A 44 7.74 9.21 16.03
C TYR A 44 7.21 8.61 17.34
N LEU A 45 6.58 9.48 18.17
CA LEU A 45 6.06 9.14 19.50
C LEU A 45 4.65 8.52 19.49
N ASN A 46 3.97 8.44 18.37
CA ASN A 46 2.72 7.71 18.26
C ASN A 46 2.95 6.22 18.55
N VAL A 47 2.04 5.58 19.29
CA VAL A 47 2.15 4.14 19.60
C VAL A 47 2.03 3.31 18.31
N ASP A 48 1.11 3.72 17.44
CA ASP A 48 0.91 3.21 16.09
C ASP A 48 0.40 4.33 15.17
N PRO A 49 0.38 4.15 13.84
CA PRO A 49 -0.10 5.17 12.90
C PRO A 49 -1.63 5.23 12.75
N GLY A 50 -2.41 4.41 13.47
CA GLY A 50 -3.86 4.26 13.27
C GLY A 50 -4.67 5.55 13.43
N THR A 51 -4.20 6.49 14.26
CA THR A 51 -4.84 7.80 14.47
C THR A 51 -4.18 8.93 13.68
N MET A 52 -3.15 8.66 12.93
CA MET A 52 -2.41 9.68 12.16
C MET A 52 -3.19 10.11 10.92
N SER A 53 -2.99 11.37 10.53
CA SER A 53 -3.63 11.90 9.33
C SER A 53 -2.97 11.32 8.07
N PRO A 54 -3.76 10.76 7.13
CA PRO A 54 -3.22 10.30 5.85
C PRO A 54 -2.50 11.39 5.04
N PHE A 55 -2.85 12.66 5.26
CA PHE A 55 -2.18 13.81 4.64
C PHE A 55 -0.73 14.01 5.09
N GLN A 56 -0.38 13.54 6.29
CA GLN A 56 0.97 13.72 6.86
C GLN A 56 1.83 12.47 6.73
N HIS A 57 1.23 11.30 6.85
CA HIS A 57 1.93 10.02 6.95
C HIS A 57 1.64 9.04 5.81
N GLY A 58 0.70 9.40 4.90
CA GLY A 58 0.23 8.49 3.88
C GLY A 58 -0.73 7.43 4.43
N GLU A 59 -0.84 6.34 3.71
CA GLU A 59 -1.73 5.22 4.04
C GLU A 59 -1.31 4.49 5.32
N VAL A 60 -2.29 4.10 6.11
CA VAL A 60 -2.11 3.14 7.22
C VAL A 60 -2.29 1.73 6.65
N PHE A 61 -1.21 0.96 6.60
CA PHE A 61 -1.22 -0.42 6.14
C PHE A 61 -1.61 -1.36 7.27
N VAL A 62 -2.46 -2.36 7.00
CA VAL A 62 -2.94 -3.30 8.02
C VAL A 62 -2.44 -4.71 7.72
N THR A 63 -1.84 -5.36 8.73
CA THR A 63 -1.37 -6.74 8.66
C THR A 63 -2.47 -7.74 8.99
N ASP A 64 -2.23 -9.04 8.75
CA ASP A 64 -3.22 -10.10 9.02
C ASP A 64 -3.60 -10.18 10.51
N ASP A 65 -2.68 -9.89 11.43
CA ASP A 65 -2.92 -9.88 12.88
C ASP A 65 -3.57 -8.57 13.40
N GLY A 66 -3.97 -7.68 12.49
CA GLY A 66 -4.68 -6.44 12.79
C GLY A 66 -3.79 -5.30 13.29
N ALA A 67 -2.49 -5.36 13.08
CA ALA A 67 -1.64 -4.21 13.38
C ALA A 67 -1.84 -3.12 12.32
N GLU A 68 -2.05 -1.89 12.78
CA GLU A 68 -1.98 -0.69 11.97
C GLU A 68 -0.51 -0.27 11.88
N THR A 69 0.03 -0.16 10.68
CA THR A 69 1.46 -0.01 10.44
C THR A 69 1.75 1.06 9.38
N ASP A 70 3.02 1.41 9.25
CA ASP A 70 3.49 2.31 8.20
C ASP A 70 3.32 1.70 6.79
N LEU A 71 3.15 2.56 5.79
CA LEU A 71 2.93 2.18 4.39
C LEU A 71 4.10 1.36 3.78
N ASP A 72 5.30 1.46 4.32
CA ASP A 72 6.46 0.71 3.82
C ASP A 72 6.31 -0.80 4.02
N LEU A 73 5.51 -1.25 5.01
CA LEU A 73 5.20 -2.67 5.14
C LEU A 73 4.44 -3.21 3.91
N GLY A 74 3.63 -2.37 3.27
CA GLY A 74 3.03 -2.69 1.98
C GLY A 74 4.09 -2.94 0.89
N HIS A 75 5.16 -2.15 0.84
CA HIS A 75 6.27 -2.42 -0.08
C HIS A 75 6.93 -3.77 0.23
N TYR A 76 7.18 -4.07 1.51
CA TYR A 76 7.80 -5.34 1.90
C TYR A 76 6.97 -6.54 1.44
N GLU A 77 5.65 -6.55 1.70
CA GLU A 77 4.77 -7.64 1.27
C GLU A 77 4.61 -7.75 -0.25
N ARG A 78 4.62 -6.62 -0.98
CA ARG A 78 4.51 -6.63 -2.45
C ARG A 78 5.75 -7.19 -3.14
N PHE A 79 6.92 -7.02 -2.54
CA PHE A 79 8.21 -7.41 -3.14
C PHE A 79 8.73 -8.75 -2.65
N THR A 80 8.23 -9.25 -1.51
CA THR A 80 8.71 -10.48 -0.86
C THR A 80 7.57 -11.41 -0.47
N HIS A 81 7.94 -12.61 -0.03
CA HIS A 81 7.02 -13.60 0.54
C HIS A 81 6.98 -13.52 2.08
N ALA A 82 7.64 -12.54 2.69
CA ALA A 82 7.63 -12.35 4.14
C ALA A 82 6.18 -12.15 4.63
N ARG A 83 5.84 -12.82 5.73
CA ARG A 83 4.56 -12.63 6.42
C ARG A 83 4.78 -11.64 7.55
N LEU A 84 4.22 -10.47 7.40
CA LEU A 84 4.40 -9.39 8.35
C LEU A 84 3.29 -9.39 9.41
N SER A 85 3.65 -8.96 10.60
CA SER A 85 2.80 -8.85 11.78
C SER A 85 3.13 -7.58 12.55
N ARG A 86 2.45 -7.34 13.67
CA ARG A 86 2.76 -6.25 14.58
C ARG A 86 4.21 -6.20 15.08
N ASP A 87 4.91 -7.33 15.00
CA ASP A 87 6.32 -7.39 15.41
C ASP A 87 7.27 -6.83 14.34
N ASN A 88 6.79 -6.59 13.14
CA ASN A 88 7.58 -6.05 12.03
C ASN A 88 7.56 -4.52 11.94
N ASN A 89 6.73 -3.84 12.74
CA ASN A 89 6.72 -2.37 12.83
C ASN A 89 6.75 -1.92 14.29
N TRP A 90 7.75 -1.11 14.64
CA TRP A 90 7.93 -0.58 15.97
C TRP A 90 8.15 0.93 15.92
N THR A 91 7.37 1.66 16.72
CA THR A 91 7.53 3.11 16.88
C THR A 91 8.31 3.43 18.16
N THR A 92 8.87 4.63 18.24
CA THR A 92 9.43 5.14 19.50
C THR A 92 8.39 5.10 20.61
N GLY A 93 7.13 5.52 20.32
CA GLY A 93 6.04 5.51 21.30
C GLY A 93 5.80 4.12 21.88
N ARG A 94 5.69 3.10 21.04
CA ARG A 94 5.50 1.71 21.47
C ARG A 94 6.67 1.18 22.31
N ILE A 95 7.91 1.51 21.97
CA ILE A 95 9.10 1.12 22.76
C ILE A 95 9.04 1.75 24.14
N TYR A 96 8.80 3.06 24.22
CA TYR A 96 8.74 3.77 25.50
C TYR A 96 7.55 3.36 26.35
N GLU A 97 6.38 3.14 25.76
CA GLU A 97 5.22 2.60 26.47
C GLU A 97 5.55 1.28 27.18
N GLN A 98 6.21 0.35 26.47
CA GLN A 98 6.61 -0.94 27.07
C GLN A 98 7.62 -0.76 28.21
N ILE A 99 8.58 0.14 28.04
CA ILE A 99 9.59 0.40 29.08
C ILE A 99 8.95 1.03 30.33
N ILE A 100 8.06 2.01 30.15
CA ILE A 100 7.34 2.64 31.25
C ILE A 100 6.45 1.63 31.95
N ALA A 101 5.74 0.78 31.20
CA ALA A 101 4.92 -0.29 31.78
C ALA A 101 5.75 -1.29 32.60
N LYS A 102 6.94 -1.68 32.12
CA LYS A 102 7.90 -2.54 32.85
C LYS A 102 8.40 -1.86 34.12
N GLU A 103 8.72 -0.56 34.05
CA GLU A 103 9.15 0.22 35.22
C GLU A 103 8.05 0.27 36.29
N ARG A 104 6.81 0.58 35.88
CA ARG A 104 5.65 0.63 36.81
C ARG A 104 5.36 -0.72 37.48
N ARG A 105 5.62 -1.84 36.81
CA ARG A 105 5.49 -3.19 37.40
C ARG A 105 6.66 -3.57 38.31
N GLY A 106 7.76 -2.79 38.34
CA GLY A 106 8.95 -3.10 39.13
C GLY A 106 9.92 -4.08 38.48
N ASP A 107 9.81 -4.34 37.18
CA ASP A 107 10.63 -5.32 36.46
C ASP A 107 12.14 -4.97 36.51
N TYR A 108 12.48 -3.71 36.73
CA TYR A 108 13.86 -3.22 36.85
C TYR A 108 14.43 -3.25 38.26
N LEU A 109 13.69 -3.77 39.25
CA LEU A 109 14.16 -3.97 40.62
C LEU A 109 14.76 -2.70 41.28
N GLY A 110 14.17 -1.54 41.05
CA GLY A 110 14.59 -0.26 41.61
C GLY A 110 15.82 0.39 40.94
N LYS A 111 16.30 -0.18 39.84
CA LYS A 111 17.41 0.42 39.07
C LYS A 111 16.94 1.66 38.32
N THR A 112 17.84 2.62 38.12
CA THR A 112 17.61 3.76 37.22
C THR A 112 17.45 3.27 35.79
N VAL A 113 16.31 3.59 35.15
CA VAL A 113 16.01 3.23 33.76
C VAL A 113 16.50 4.36 32.85
N GLN A 114 17.34 4.04 31.86
CA GLN A 114 17.98 4.98 30.94
C GLN A 114 17.82 4.53 29.50
N VAL A 115 18.07 5.43 28.54
CA VAL A 115 18.06 5.07 27.11
C VAL A 115 19.06 3.94 26.82
N ILE A 116 20.28 4.07 27.31
CA ILE A 116 21.28 2.99 27.30
C ILE A 116 21.42 2.47 28.73
N PRO A 117 21.21 1.16 29.00
CA PRO A 117 20.95 0.10 28.00
C PRO A 117 19.46 -0.26 27.80
N HIS A 118 18.51 0.33 28.53
CA HIS A 118 17.15 -0.21 28.63
C HIS A 118 16.35 -0.05 27.31
N VAL A 119 16.36 1.16 26.71
CA VAL A 119 15.68 1.40 25.43
C VAL A 119 16.39 0.64 24.31
N THR A 120 17.72 0.69 24.26
CA THR A 120 18.47 -0.03 23.22
C THR A 120 18.32 -1.54 23.33
N ASN A 121 18.19 -2.10 24.54
CA ASN A 121 17.93 -3.54 24.72
C ASN A 121 16.52 -3.93 24.25
N GLU A 122 15.51 -3.09 24.48
CA GLU A 122 14.16 -3.33 23.98
C GLU A 122 14.13 -3.33 22.44
N ILE A 123 14.80 -2.37 21.81
CA ILE A 123 14.95 -2.31 20.35
C ILE A 123 15.64 -3.56 19.82
N LYS A 124 16.76 -3.98 20.43
CA LYS A 124 17.48 -5.21 20.04
C LYS A 124 16.64 -6.47 20.27
N ALA A 125 15.82 -6.51 21.32
CA ALA A 125 14.91 -7.62 21.57
C ALA A 125 13.82 -7.74 20.48
N ALA A 126 13.28 -6.61 20.03
CA ALA A 126 12.33 -6.56 18.91
C ALA A 126 12.95 -7.13 17.61
N MET A 127 14.19 -6.75 17.28
CA MET A 127 14.91 -7.29 16.11
C MET A 127 15.12 -8.81 16.21
N LYS A 128 15.53 -9.28 17.40
CA LYS A 128 15.76 -10.71 17.64
C LYS A 128 14.46 -11.54 17.57
N LYS A 129 13.31 -10.93 17.91
CA LYS A 129 12.00 -11.58 17.85
C LYS A 129 11.58 -11.95 16.43
N VAL A 130 11.77 -11.06 15.47
CA VAL A 130 11.40 -11.28 14.05
C VAL A 130 12.40 -12.18 13.31
N ALA A 131 13.53 -12.49 13.93
CA ALA A 131 14.59 -13.31 13.35
C ALA A 131 14.37 -14.82 13.46
N GLN A 132 13.37 -15.27 14.22
CA GLN A 132 13.22 -16.69 14.60
C GLN A 132 13.08 -17.65 13.41
N ASP A 133 12.48 -17.18 12.31
CA ASP A 133 12.19 -18.01 11.13
C ASP A 133 12.84 -17.49 9.84
N ALA A 134 13.88 -16.67 9.93
CA ALA A 134 14.55 -16.08 8.78
C ALA A 134 16.05 -16.39 8.76
N ASP A 135 16.63 -16.48 7.57
CA ASP A 135 18.09 -16.51 7.38
C ASP A 135 18.67 -15.10 7.49
N ILE A 136 17.95 -14.11 6.97
CA ILE A 136 18.30 -12.70 7.01
C ILE A 136 17.10 -11.86 7.47
N VAL A 137 17.35 -10.94 8.39
CA VAL A 137 16.40 -9.86 8.75
C VAL A 137 16.90 -8.54 8.18
N ILE A 138 16.07 -7.89 7.39
CA ILE A 138 16.32 -6.54 6.89
C ILE A 138 15.59 -5.56 7.81
N VAL A 139 16.35 -4.68 8.45
CA VAL A 139 15.85 -3.71 9.42
C VAL A 139 15.98 -2.30 8.85
N GLU A 140 14.85 -1.70 8.51
CA GLU A 140 14.83 -0.30 8.09
C GLU A 140 14.72 0.63 9.29
N ILE A 141 15.60 1.62 9.35
CA ILE A 141 15.55 2.70 10.34
C ILE A 141 14.88 3.92 9.70
N GLY A 142 13.71 4.29 10.21
CA GLY A 142 12.98 5.49 9.81
C GLY A 142 13.71 6.78 10.19
N GLY A 143 13.29 7.89 9.60
CA GLY A 143 13.93 9.19 9.77
C GLY A 143 15.21 9.36 8.95
N THR A 144 15.92 10.44 9.22
CA THR A 144 17.17 10.81 8.55
C THR A 144 18.33 10.72 9.54
N VAL A 145 19.47 10.21 9.11
CA VAL A 145 20.68 10.18 9.96
C VAL A 145 21.06 11.60 10.35
N GLY A 146 21.20 11.83 11.66
CA GLY A 146 21.39 13.15 12.27
C GLY A 146 20.13 13.66 13.02
N ASP A 147 18.96 13.10 12.76
CA ASP A 147 17.75 13.43 13.51
C ASP A 147 17.83 12.88 14.95
N ILE A 148 17.45 13.69 15.92
CA ILE A 148 17.47 13.34 17.35
C ILE A 148 16.62 12.11 17.63
N GLU A 149 15.47 12.03 16.99
CA GLU A 149 14.47 10.98 17.17
C GLU A 149 14.98 9.60 16.80
N SER A 150 15.92 9.51 15.83
CA SER A 150 16.47 8.25 15.34
C SER A 150 17.65 7.72 16.18
N LEU A 151 18.25 8.55 17.05
CA LEU A 151 19.47 8.19 17.78
C LEU A 151 19.38 6.90 18.59
N PRO A 152 18.30 6.59 19.35
CA PRO A 152 18.20 5.33 20.07
C PRO A 152 18.25 4.09 19.17
N PHE A 153 17.65 4.18 17.98
CA PHE A 153 17.68 3.09 16.99
C PHE A 153 19.09 2.94 16.37
N MET A 154 19.73 4.05 16.03
CA MET A 154 21.10 4.04 15.52
C MET A 154 22.07 3.44 16.54
N GLU A 155 21.95 3.82 17.82
CA GLU A 155 22.76 3.24 18.89
C GLU A 155 22.50 1.73 19.05
N ALA A 156 21.24 1.29 18.96
CA ALA A 156 20.89 -0.12 19.06
C ALA A 156 21.52 -0.96 17.94
N ILE A 157 21.48 -0.50 16.67
CA ILE A 157 22.11 -1.22 15.55
C ILE A 157 23.63 -1.19 15.62
N ARG A 158 24.22 -0.08 16.12
CA ARG A 158 25.66 -0.01 16.41
C ARG A 158 26.07 -1.08 17.45
N GLN A 159 25.28 -1.22 18.53
CA GLN A 159 25.50 -2.27 19.54
C GLN A 159 25.33 -3.67 18.95
N MET A 160 24.33 -3.90 18.08
CA MET A 160 24.13 -5.18 17.39
C MET A 160 25.39 -5.59 16.59
N ARG A 161 26.01 -4.65 15.86
CA ARG A 161 27.26 -4.92 15.15
C ARG A 161 28.40 -5.30 16.13
N GLN A 162 28.46 -4.64 17.27
CA GLN A 162 29.47 -4.92 18.29
C GLN A 162 29.26 -6.31 18.93
N GLU A 163 27.98 -6.69 19.19
CA GLU A 163 27.62 -7.97 19.82
C GLU A 163 27.78 -9.15 18.86
N LEU A 164 27.37 -9.00 17.60
CA LEU A 164 27.27 -10.10 16.63
C LEU A 164 28.48 -10.22 15.70
N GLY A 165 29.22 -9.11 15.50
CA GLY A 165 30.32 -9.03 14.55
C GLY A 165 29.90 -8.70 13.11
N ARG A 166 30.92 -8.42 12.29
CA ARG A 166 30.73 -7.98 10.89
C ARG A 166 30.15 -9.06 9.99
N GLU A 167 30.45 -10.32 10.27
CA GLU A 167 29.95 -11.46 9.47
C GLU A 167 28.45 -11.74 9.67
N GLN A 168 27.85 -11.18 10.73
CA GLN A 168 26.42 -11.34 11.04
C GLN A 168 25.60 -10.09 10.73
N THR A 169 26.24 -8.97 10.39
CA THR A 169 25.57 -7.67 10.24
C THR A 169 26.12 -6.91 9.04
N LEU A 170 25.24 -6.22 8.31
CA LEU A 170 25.58 -5.40 7.15
C LEU A 170 24.90 -4.05 7.27
N PHE A 171 25.62 -2.94 7.07
CA PHE A 171 25.07 -1.60 7.02
C PHE A 171 24.94 -1.11 5.58
N VAL A 172 23.71 -0.89 5.15
CA VAL A 172 23.36 -0.28 3.86
C VAL A 172 22.85 1.13 4.11
N HIS A 173 23.49 2.11 3.49
CA HIS A 173 23.11 3.51 3.66
C HIS A 173 22.61 4.11 2.35
N VAL A 174 21.33 4.55 2.35
CA VAL A 174 20.70 5.22 1.20
C VAL A 174 21.00 6.70 1.27
N THR A 175 21.50 7.27 0.19
CA THR A 175 21.92 8.66 0.12
C THR A 175 21.60 9.27 -1.24
N LEU A 176 21.84 10.58 -1.40
CA LEU A 176 21.50 11.34 -2.60
C LEU A 176 22.75 11.86 -3.32
N VAL A 177 22.81 11.64 -4.63
CA VAL A 177 23.78 12.25 -5.54
C VAL A 177 23.01 13.08 -6.58
N PRO A 178 22.66 14.33 -6.24
CA PRO A 178 21.85 15.17 -7.11
C PRO A 178 22.64 15.65 -8.33
N PHE A 179 21.97 15.75 -9.46
CA PHE A 179 22.47 16.47 -10.63
C PHE A 179 22.06 17.94 -10.54
N ILE A 180 23.02 18.82 -10.61
CA ILE A 180 22.77 20.27 -10.61
C ILE A 180 22.76 20.78 -12.04
N ALA A 181 21.58 21.05 -12.57
CA ALA A 181 21.39 21.45 -13.97
C ALA A 181 22.19 22.71 -14.36
N ALA A 182 22.28 23.70 -13.46
CA ALA A 182 23.05 24.93 -13.71
C ALA A 182 24.57 24.68 -13.81
N ALA A 183 25.10 23.66 -13.11
CA ALA A 183 26.50 23.31 -13.12
C ALA A 183 26.81 22.13 -14.08
N GLN A 184 25.80 21.50 -14.64
CA GLN A 184 25.88 20.32 -15.50
C GLN A 184 26.71 19.17 -14.87
N GLU A 185 26.61 19.00 -13.56
CA GLU A 185 27.39 17.99 -12.87
C GLU A 185 26.65 17.31 -11.70
N LEU A 186 27.05 16.08 -11.37
CA LEU A 186 26.64 15.35 -10.17
C LEU A 186 27.41 15.85 -8.96
N LYS A 187 26.70 16.06 -7.84
CA LYS A 187 27.30 16.51 -6.58
C LYS A 187 27.38 15.39 -5.55
N THR A 188 28.58 15.02 -5.18
CA THR A 188 28.84 13.95 -4.18
C THR A 188 28.88 14.46 -2.73
N LYS A 189 28.86 15.78 -2.50
CA LYS A 189 28.92 16.37 -1.16
C LYS A 189 27.77 15.94 -0.23
N PRO A 190 26.49 15.88 -0.68
CA PRO A 190 25.41 15.41 0.19
C PRO A 190 25.66 14.00 0.73
N THR A 191 26.10 13.07 -0.11
CA THR A 191 26.52 11.71 0.29
C THR A 191 27.65 11.72 1.30
N GLN A 192 28.72 12.50 1.07
CA GLN A 192 29.86 12.59 1.98
C GLN A 192 29.45 13.13 3.36
N HIS A 193 28.56 14.13 3.41
CA HIS A 193 28.06 14.69 4.67
C HIS A 193 27.20 13.68 5.41
N SER A 194 26.28 13.00 4.72
CA SER A 194 25.43 11.98 5.32
C SER A 194 26.23 10.82 5.93
N VAL A 195 27.24 10.33 5.21
CA VAL A 195 28.14 9.29 5.74
C VAL A 195 28.95 9.81 6.92
N LYS A 196 29.37 11.08 6.91
CA LYS A 196 30.08 11.68 8.05
C LYS A 196 29.21 11.71 9.31
N GLU A 197 27.93 12.05 9.19
CA GLU A 197 26.99 11.98 10.32
C GLU A 197 26.83 10.54 10.83
N LEU A 198 26.71 9.56 9.94
CA LEU A 198 26.64 8.15 10.33
C LEU A 198 27.92 7.70 11.07
N LEU A 199 29.09 8.11 10.58
CA LEU A 199 30.37 7.83 11.23
C LEU A 199 30.49 8.48 12.61
N SER A 200 29.90 9.67 12.83
CA SER A 200 29.90 10.34 14.12
C SER A 200 29.15 9.55 15.21
N ILE A 201 28.19 8.72 14.81
CA ILE A 201 27.47 7.78 15.68
C ILE A 201 28.28 6.48 15.91
N GLY A 202 29.35 6.27 15.14
CA GLY A 202 30.18 5.06 15.22
C GLY A 202 29.72 3.95 14.26
N ILE A 203 28.98 4.28 13.22
CA ILE A 203 28.53 3.34 12.20
C ILE A 203 29.26 3.61 10.88
N GLN A 204 30.06 2.65 10.41
CA GLN A 204 30.66 2.64 9.09
C GLN A 204 29.71 1.90 8.13
N PRO A 205 29.18 2.52 7.07
CA PRO A 205 28.40 1.81 6.07
C PRO A 205 29.27 0.82 5.30
N ASP A 206 28.72 -0.33 4.96
CA ASP A 206 29.37 -1.34 4.13
C ASP A 206 28.98 -1.15 2.64
N ILE A 207 27.72 -0.76 2.36
CA ILE A 207 27.19 -0.48 1.02
C ILE A 207 26.51 0.89 1.01
N LEU A 208 26.77 1.66 -0.04
CA LEU A 208 26.08 2.93 -0.31
C LEU A 208 25.13 2.78 -1.49
N LEU A 209 23.84 3.03 -1.26
CA LEU A 209 22.84 3.15 -2.33
C LEU A 209 22.69 4.63 -2.68
N CYS A 210 23.31 5.06 -3.76
CA CYS A 210 23.37 6.44 -4.20
C CYS A 210 22.20 6.76 -5.14
N ARG A 211 21.10 7.32 -4.58
CA ARG A 211 19.95 7.74 -5.40
C ARG A 211 20.32 8.89 -6.33
N THR A 212 19.97 8.76 -7.59
CA THR A 212 20.30 9.74 -8.63
C THR A 212 19.41 9.53 -9.87
N ASP A 213 19.27 10.55 -10.71
CA ASP A 213 18.50 10.49 -11.96
C ASP A 213 19.22 9.77 -13.12
N ARG A 214 20.52 9.47 -12.97
CA ARG A 214 21.36 8.84 -14.01
C ARG A 214 22.41 7.89 -13.44
N PHE A 215 23.02 7.05 -14.27
CA PHE A 215 24.10 6.18 -13.82
C PHE A 215 25.34 6.97 -13.40
N LEU A 216 25.96 6.55 -12.30
CA LEU A 216 27.22 7.11 -11.82
C LEU A 216 28.39 6.58 -12.66
N SER A 217 29.26 7.48 -13.11
CA SER A 217 30.50 7.08 -13.77
C SER A 217 31.48 6.44 -12.77
N LYS A 218 32.45 5.70 -13.28
CA LYS A 218 33.50 5.10 -12.45
C LYS A 218 34.24 6.14 -11.59
N GLU A 219 34.55 7.29 -12.18
CA GLU A 219 35.24 8.39 -11.48
C GLU A 219 34.41 8.93 -10.31
N ILE A 220 33.08 9.03 -10.47
CA ILE A 220 32.18 9.46 -9.40
C ILE A 220 32.12 8.39 -8.30
N LYS A 221 32.00 7.10 -8.68
CA LYS A 221 32.02 5.98 -7.73
C LYS A 221 33.33 5.93 -6.95
N SER A 222 34.49 6.02 -7.62
CA SER A 222 35.81 6.05 -6.98
C SER A 222 35.95 7.24 -6.01
N LYS A 223 35.44 8.42 -6.40
CA LYS A 223 35.44 9.61 -5.53
C LYS A 223 34.59 9.39 -4.27
N ILE A 224 33.37 8.85 -4.41
CA ILE A 224 32.50 8.56 -3.26
C ILE A 224 33.17 7.51 -2.36
N ALA A 225 33.68 6.44 -2.93
CA ALA A 225 34.36 5.35 -2.23
C ALA A 225 35.49 5.87 -1.35
N LEU A 226 36.37 6.72 -1.92
CA LEU A 226 37.47 7.33 -1.21
C LEU A 226 37.03 8.19 0.01
N PHE A 227 36.04 9.07 -0.21
CA PHE A 227 35.61 10.00 0.85
C PHE A 227 34.72 9.34 1.91
N CYS A 228 34.04 8.24 1.57
CA CYS A 228 33.12 7.53 2.47
C CYS A 228 33.76 6.26 3.08
N ASN A 229 35.01 5.95 2.74
CA ASN A 229 35.74 4.78 3.22
C ASN A 229 34.98 3.46 2.99
N VAL A 230 34.52 3.26 1.74
CA VAL A 230 33.86 2.04 1.25
C VAL A 230 34.59 1.52 0.00
N GLU A 231 34.40 0.25 -0.35
CA GLU A 231 34.91 -0.30 -1.60
C GLU A 231 34.21 0.35 -2.80
N GLU A 232 34.91 0.54 -3.93
CA GLU A 232 34.32 1.17 -5.13
C GLU A 232 33.09 0.39 -5.63
N GLU A 233 33.14 -0.93 -5.60
CA GLU A 233 32.04 -1.82 -5.98
C GLU A 233 30.85 -1.75 -5.02
N ALA A 234 31.04 -1.25 -3.80
CA ALA A 234 29.99 -1.02 -2.83
C ALA A 234 29.27 0.33 -2.98
N VAL A 235 29.70 1.17 -3.93
CA VAL A 235 29.01 2.39 -4.33
C VAL A 235 28.02 2.05 -5.45
N ILE A 236 26.78 1.83 -5.08
CA ILE A 236 25.71 1.37 -5.96
C ILE A 236 24.93 2.55 -6.53
N THR A 237 24.68 2.53 -7.83
CA THR A 237 23.76 3.50 -8.46
C THR A 237 22.32 3.08 -8.21
N ALA A 238 21.62 3.79 -7.33
CA ALA A 238 20.17 3.66 -7.16
C ALA A 238 19.46 4.66 -8.09
N LYS A 239 19.42 4.31 -9.39
CA LYS A 239 18.86 5.19 -10.41
C LYS A 239 17.35 5.34 -10.26
N ASP A 240 16.85 6.57 -10.41
CA ASP A 240 15.41 6.82 -10.53
C ASP A 240 14.85 6.11 -11.76
N VAL A 241 13.74 5.41 -11.57
CA VAL A 241 13.09 4.57 -12.58
C VAL A 241 11.64 4.98 -12.78
N ALA A 242 11.06 4.66 -13.92
CA ALA A 242 9.66 4.99 -14.21
C ALA A 242 8.68 4.08 -13.45
N SER A 243 9.10 2.86 -13.12
CA SER A 243 8.31 1.91 -12.35
C SER A 243 9.11 1.37 -11.17
N VAL A 244 8.51 1.35 -9.98
CA VAL A 244 9.15 0.79 -8.77
C VAL A 244 9.55 -0.68 -8.94
N TYR A 245 8.91 -1.41 -9.85
CA TYR A 245 9.21 -2.82 -10.14
C TYR A 245 10.54 -3.03 -10.89
N GLU A 246 11.15 -1.97 -11.41
CA GLU A 246 12.50 -2.04 -12.00
C GLU A 246 13.61 -2.02 -10.95
N VAL A 247 13.35 -1.50 -9.74
CA VAL A 247 14.40 -1.31 -8.73
C VAL A 247 15.14 -2.60 -8.41
N PRO A 248 14.48 -3.79 -8.23
CA PRO A 248 15.20 -5.05 -8.06
C PRO A 248 16.16 -5.36 -9.21
N LEU A 249 15.75 -5.09 -10.47
CA LEU A 249 16.60 -5.34 -11.66
C LEU A 249 17.80 -4.40 -11.71
N VAL A 250 17.60 -3.11 -11.36
CA VAL A 250 18.70 -2.14 -11.28
C VAL A 250 19.70 -2.57 -10.20
N PHE A 251 19.24 -2.96 -9.02
CA PHE A 251 20.10 -3.42 -7.93
C PHE A 251 20.80 -4.75 -8.28
N ALA A 252 20.12 -5.64 -8.99
CA ALA A 252 20.70 -6.87 -9.50
C ALA A 252 21.87 -6.62 -10.45
N ASN A 253 21.70 -5.66 -11.38
CA ASN A 253 22.74 -5.29 -12.35
C ASN A 253 23.94 -4.59 -11.69
N GLU A 254 23.70 -3.86 -10.59
CA GLU A 254 24.74 -3.23 -9.76
C GLU A 254 25.37 -4.22 -8.76
N GLY A 255 24.87 -5.47 -8.64
CA GLY A 255 25.46 -6.54 -7.84
C GLY A 255 25.16 -6.47 -6.34
N VAL A 256 24.10 -5.78 -5.90
CA VAL A 256 23.77 -5.55 -4.48
C VAL A 256 23.64 -6.86 -3.70
N ASP A 257 22.92 -7.84 -4.25
CA ASP A 257 22.73 -9.15 -3.64
C ASP A 257 24.06 -9.95 -3.53
N THR A 258 24.89 -9.90 -4.56
CA THR A 258 26.20 -10.56 -4.55
C THR A 258 27.13 -9.96 -3.50
N LEU A 259 27.14 -8.63 -3.37
CA LEU A 259 27.89 -7.93 -2.33
C LEU A 259 27.38 -8.26 -0.93
N ALA A 260 26.04 -8.24 -0.73
CA ALA A 260 25.43 -8.57 0.55
C ALA A 260 25.78 -9.99 1.00
N LEU A 261 25.64 -10.97 0.10
CA LEU A 261 25.99 -12.36 0.38
C LEU A 261 27.48 -12.56 0.67
N ARG A 262 28.35 -11.87 -0.08
CA ARG A 262 29.80 -11.91 0.14
C ARG A 262 30.16 -11.37 1.54
N TYR A 263 29.67 -10.19 1.92
CA TYR A 263 29.96 -9.58 3.22
C TYR A 263 29.36 -10.36 4.39
N LEU A 264 28.24 -11.01 4.17
CA LEU A 264 27.60 -11.86 5.18
C LEU A 264 28.09 -13.33 5.14
N HIS A 265 29.05 -13.68 4.29
CA HIS A 265 29.56 -15.05 4.13
C HIS A 265 28.42 -16.09 3.99
N ILE A 266 27.52 -15.85 3.04
CA ILE A 266 26.39 -16.75 2.74
C ILE A 266 26.57 -17.33 1.34
N GLU A 267 26.57 -18.65 1.25
CA GLU A 267 26.44 -19.35 -0.03
C GLU A 267 24.96 -19.43 -0.42
N ALA A 268 24.66 -19.09 -1.67
CA ALA A 268 23.31 -19.06 -2.20
C ALA A 268 23.29 -19.58 -3.64
N ARG A 269 22.12 -20.00 -4.10
CA ARG A 269 21.92 -20.39 -5.49
C ARG A 269 22.01 -19.18 -6.44
N ASP A 270 22.05 -19.47 -7.74
CA ASP A 270 21.96 -18.44 -8.77
C ASP A 270 20.61 -17.72 -8.69
N ARG A 271 20.65 -16.45 -9.05
CA ARG A 271 19.50 -15.54 -9.02
C ARG A 271 18.49 -15.90 -10.12
N ASP A 272 17.20 -15.96 -9.78
CA ASP A 272 16.11 -16.07 -10.75
C ASP A 272 15.15 -14.87 -10.60
N LEU A 273 15.21 -13.94 -11.55
CA LEU A 273 14.36 -12.75 -11.64
C LEU A 273 13.42 -12.78 -12.85
N SER A 274 13.27 -13.93 -13.52
CA SER A 274 12.47 -14.07 -14.75
C SER A 274 11.03 -13.51 -14.59
N LYS A 275 10.40 -13.71 -13.45
CA LYS A 275 9.06 -13.17 -13.16
C LYS A 275 9.05 -11.65 -13.03
N TRP A 276 10.10 -11.06 -12.47
CA TRP A 276 10.24 -9.60 -12.35
C TRP A 276 10.55 -8.96 -13.69
N GLU A 277 11.37 -9.62 -14.51
CA GLU A 277 11.64 -9.20 -15.89
C GLU A 277 10.36 -9.19 -16.74
N ASP A 278 9.48 -10.21 -16.59
CA ASP A 278 8.18 -10.25 -17.27
C ASP A 278 7.26 -9.10 -16.80
N ILE A 279 7.21 -8.80 -15.49
CA ILE A 279 6.45 -7.64 -14.95
C ILE A 279 6.95 -6.35 -15.60
N VAL A 280 8.26 -6.10 -15.60
CA VAL A 280 8.84 -4.90 -16.19
C VAL A 280 8.59 -4.84 -17.70
N HIS A 281 8.69 -5.97 -18.38
CA HIS A 281 8.35 -6.05 -19.81
C HIS A 281 6.90 -5.61 -20.07
N ARG A 282 5.92 -6.06 -19.26
CA ARG A 282 4.51 -5.68 -19.40
C ARG A 282 4.28 -4.20 -19.08
N VAL A 283 5.00 -3.62 -18.13
CA VAL A 283 4.93 -2.18 -17.83
C VAL A 283 5.28 -1.34 -19.06
N TYR A 284 6.32 -1.74 -19.81
CA TYR A 284 6.80 -0.98 -20.96
C TYR A 284 6.12 -1.34 -22.29
N ASN A 285 5.47 -2.50 -22.36
CA ASN A 285 4.85 -3.01 -23.59
C ASN A 285 3.38 -3.40 -23.39
N PRO A 286 2.52 -2.47 -22.90
CA PRO A 286 1.11 -2.75 -22.76
C PRO A 286 0.44 -2.87 -24.13
N LYS A 287 -0.52 -3.79 -24.27
CA LYS A 287 -1.27 -3.99 -25.53
C LYS A 287 -2.34 -2.93 -25.80
N ASP A 288 -2.88 -2.30 -24.77
CA ASP A 288 -3.92 -1.27 -24.85
C ASP A 288 -3.97 -0.49 -23.51
N THR A 289 -4.89 0.46 -23.40
CA THR A 289 -5.10 1.29 -22.20
C THR A 289 -6.49 1.07 -21.63
N VAL A 290 -6.60 1.05 -20.29
CA VAL A 290 -7.85 1.08 -19.53
C VAL A 290 -7.87 2.34 -18.65
N THR A 291 -9.00 3.06 -18.66
CA THR A 291 -9.17 4.33 -17.91
C THR A 291 -10.16 4.14 -16.78
N ILE A 292 -9.70 4.35 -15.54
CA ILE A 292 -10.51 4.18 -14.32
C ILE A 292 -10.71 5.54 -13.66
N GLY A 293 -11.98 5.88 -13.35
CA GLY A 293 -12.35 6.99 -12.49
C GLY A 293 -12.40 6.55 -11.03
N ILE A 294 -11.61 7.20 -10.17
CA ILE A 294 -11.61 6.96 -8.72
C ILE A 294 -12.30 8.15 -8.06
N VAL A 295 -13.48 7.92 -7.49
CA VAL A 295 -14.26 8.96 -6.78
C VAL A 295 -13.98 8.87 -5.30
N GLY A 296 -13.21 9.82 -4.77
CA GLY A 296 -12.67 9.77 -3.40
C GLY A 296 -12.60 11.11 -2.70
N LYS A 297 -12.01 11.10 -1.49
CA LYS A 297 -11.89 12.26 -0.58
C LYS A 297 -10.50 12.88 -0.47
N TYR A 298 -9.45 12.15 -0.84
CA TYR A 298 -8.03 12.50 -0.61
C TYR A 298 -7.24 12.47 -1.91
N VAL A 299 -7.86 12.95 -2.98
CA VAL A 299 -7.38 12.78 -4.36
C VAL A 299 -6.07 13.52 -4.67
N GLU A 300 -5.72 14.55 -3.89
CA GLU A 300 -4.51 15.36 -4.08
C GLU A 300 -3.23 14.69 -3.52
N TYR A 301 -3.38 13.61 -2.72
CA TYR A 301 -2.27 12.97 -2.01
C TYR A 301 -2.11 11.51 -2.43
N GLU A 302 -1.18 11.25 -3.34
CA GLU A 302 -0.93 9.91 -3.90
C GLU A 302 -0.63 8.84 -2.84
N ASP A 303 0.08 9.19 -1.77
CA ASP A 303 0.47 8.25 -0.72
C ASP A 303 -0.70 7.86 0.20
N SER A 304 -1.81 8.61 0.21
CA SER A 304 -3.03 8.26 0.96
C SER A 304 -3.75 7.02 0.41
N TYR A 305 -3.51 6.69 -0.86
CA TYR A 305 -4.11 5.55 -1.57
C TYR A 305 -3.05 4.66 -2.23
N LYS A 306 -1.89 4.54 -1.59
CA LYS A 306 -0.74 3.84 -2.17
C LYS A 306 -1.07 2.39 -2.55
N SER A 307 -1.60 1.60 -1.61
CA SER A 307 -1.96 0.20 -1.86
C SER A 307 -3.07 0.06 -2.91
N LEU A 308 -4.04 0.97 -2.92
CA LEU A 308 -5.09 0.99 -3.93
C LEU A 308 -4.53 1.21 -5.35
N LYS A 309 -3.66 2.22 -5.50
CA LYS A 309 -2.99 2.51 -6.77
C LYS A 309 -2.18 1.31 -7.25
N GLU A 310 -1.37 0.72 -6.36
CA GLU A 310 -0.58 -0.47 -6.67
C GLU A 310 -1.49 -1.67 -7.06
N ALA A 311 -2.58 -1.92 -6.32
CA ALA A 311 -3.50 -3.02 -6.61
C ALA A 311 -4.19 -2.88 -7.98
N LEU A 312 -4.56 -1.66 -8.37
CA LEU A 312 -5.08 -1.36 -9.70
C LEU A 312 -4.02 -1.59 -10.80
N VAL A 313 -2.77 -1.19 -10.55
CA VAL A 313 -1.64 -1.49 -11.45
C VAL A 313 -1.45 -3.00 -11.60
N HIS A 314 -1.49 -3.76 -10.50
CA HIS A 314 -1.38 -5.23 -10.55
C HIS A 314 -2.51 -5.85 -11.39
N GLY A 315 -3.75 -5.35 -11.22
CA GLY A 315 -4.89 -5.76 -12.04
C GLY A 315 -4.68 -5.48 -13.53
N ALA A 316 -4.13 -4.31 -13.87
CA ALA A 316 -3.84 -3.93 -15.26
C ALA A 316 -2.70 -4.79 -15.86
N LEU A 317 -1.63 -5.03 -15.09
CA LEU A 317 -0.52 -5.90 -15.50
C LEU A 317 -0.98 -7.34 -15.77
N ALA A 318 -1.95 -7.86 -14.98
CA ALA A 318 -2.53 -9.18 -15.21
C ALA A 318 -3.20 -9.31 -16.60
N HIS A 319 -3.67 -8.20 -17.16
CA HIS A 319 -4.27 -8.12 -18.49
C HIS A 319 -3.35 -7.55 -19.56
N ASN A 320 -2.09 -7.24 -19.23
CA ASN A 320 -1.13 -6.55 -20.07
C ASN A 320 -1.66 -5.21 -20.62
N LEU A 321 -2.23 -4.40 -19.72
CA LEU A 321 -2.83 -3.10 -20.04
C LEU A 321 -2.04 -1.97 -19.37
N LYS A 322 -2.03 -0.81 -20.05
CA LYS A 322 -1.64 0.46 -19.43
C LYS A 322 -2.82 0.97 -18.60
N LEU A 323 -2.59 1.26 -17.34
CA LEU A 323 -3.58 1.86 -16.47
C LEU A 323 -3.49 3.39 -16.57
N GLN A 324 -4.63 4.03 -16.82
CA GLN A 324 -4.83 5.47 -16.67
C GLN A 324 -5.81 5.70 -15.52
N LEU A 325 -5.35 6.38 -14.46
CA LEU A 325 -6.16 6.73 -13.30
C LEU A 325 -6.53 8.20 -13.35
N ASN A 326 -7.81 8.49 -13.19
CA ASN A 326 -8.32 9.83 -13.02
C ASN A 326 -8.98 9.92 -11.64
N TRP A 327 -8.43 10.78 -10.81
CA TRP A 327 -8.94 11.07 -9.49
C TRP A 327 -10.01 12.14 -9.57
N ILE A 328 -11.18 11.86 -8.98
CA ILE A 328 -12.34 12.74 -8.98
C ILE A 328 -12.66 13.08 -7.53
N GLU A 329 -12.55 14.36 -7.17
CA GLU A 329 -12.96 14.83 -5.85
C GLU A 329 -14.48 14.69 -5.72
N ALA A 330 -14.93 13.89 -4.75
CA ALA A 330 -16.35 13.58 -4.59
C ALA A 330 -17.21 14.84 -4.31
N GLU A 331 -16.68 15.80 -3.53
CA GLU A 331 -17.37 17.08 -3.28
C GLU A 331 -17.65 17.88 -4.57
N GLY A 332 -16.79 17.74 -5.58
CA GLY A 332 -16.99 18.40 -6.88
C GLY A 332 -18.23 17.90 -7.63
N LEU A 333 -18.70 16.68 -7.34
CA LEU A 333 -19.93 16.13 -7.93
C LEU A 333 -21.19 16.61 -7.21
N GLU A 334 -21.09 17.11 -5.96
CA GLU A 334 -22.23 17.59 -5.15
C GLU A 334 -22.79 18.94 -5.61
N THR A 335 -22.00 19.75 -6.27
CA THR A 335 -22.31 21.16 -6.61
C THR A 335 -23.37 21.35 -7.69
N GLY A 336 -23.92 20.25 -8.23
CA GLY A 336 -25.22 20.25 -8.93
C GLY A 336 -25.29 20.98 -10.28
N ASP A 337 -24.20 21.50 -10.81
CA ASP A 337 -24.19 21.90 -12.22
C ASP A 337 -24.34 20.66 -13.09
N SER A 338 -25.19 20.73 -14.10
CA SER A 338 -25.61 19.69 -15.03
C SER A 338 -24.49 18.88 -15.74
N SER A 339 -23.30 18.85 -15.19
CA SER A 339 -22.09 18.29 -15.76
C SER A 339 -21.50 17.10 -14.99
N TYR A 340 -22.13 16.57 -13.88
CA TYR A 340 -21.59 15.39 -13.23
C TYR A 340 -21.55 14.18 -14.18
N GLU A 341 -22.57 14.04 -15.06
CA GLU A 341 -22.56 13.01 -16.09
C GLU A 341 -21.36 13.19 -17.05
N ALA A 342 -21.06 14.43 -17.45
CA ALA A 342 -19.90 14.73 -18.29
C ALA A 342 -18.57 14.48 -17.59
N GLN A 343 -18.52 14.67 -16.26
CA GLN A 343 -17.33 14.35 -15.47
C GLN A 343 -17.12 12.83 -15.32
N LEU A 344 -18.19 12.06 -15.31
CA LEU A 344 -18.18 10.58 -15.18
C LEU A 344 -18.18 9.87 -16.53
N GLU A 345 -18.51 10.58 -17.60
CA GLU A 345 -18.52 10.02 -18.94
C GLU A 345 -17.09 9.73 -19.42
N GLY A 346 -16.92 8.61 -20.07
CA GLY A 346 -15.65 8.28 -20.70
C GLY A 346 -14.74 7.36 -19.87
N TYR A 347 -15.06 7.08 -18.62
CA TYR A 347 -14.36 6.05 -17.86
C TYR A 347 -14.80 4.65 -18.26
N ASP A 348 -13.84 3.72 -18.24
CA ASP A 348 -14.10 2.31 -18.52
C ASP A 348 -14.63 1.60 -17.28
N GLY A 349 -14.30 2.10 -16.10
CA GLY A 349 -14.81 1.66 -14.80
C GLY A 349 -14.75 2.76 -13.76
N ILE A 350 -15.60 2.67 -12.74
CA ILE A 350 -15.67 3.61 -11.61
C ILE A 350 -15.38 2.84 -10.32
N LEU A 351 -14.47 3.40 -9.49
CA LEU A 351 -14.12 2.85 -8.19
C LEU A 351 -14.37 3.89 -7.09
N VAL A 352 -15.02 3.48 -6.00
CA VAL A 352 -15.14 4.26 -4.76
C VAL A 352 -14.34 3.57 -3.67
N PRO A 353 -13.26 4.21 -3.17
CA PRO A 353 -12.36 3.62 -2.19
C PRO A 353 -12.89 3.72 -0.76
N GLY A 354 -12.12 3.14 0.18
CA GLY A 354 -12.28 3.35 1.61
C GLY A 354 -12.06 4.80 2.03
N GLY A 355 -12.63 5.18 3.18
CA GLY A 355 -12.50 6.51 3.76
C GLY A 355 -13.34 6.65 5.03
N PHE A 356 -13.22 7.79 5.71
CA PHE A 356 -13.94 8.11 6.94
C PHE A 356 -14.61 9.48 6.86
N GLY A 357 -15.69 9.68 7.68
CA GLY A 357 -16.38 10.94 7.81
C GLY A 357 -17.33 11.28 6.67
N LYS A 358 -18.12 12.34 6.87
CA LYS A 358 -19.27 12.69 6.00
C LYS A 358 -18.93 13.48 4.73
N ARG A 359 -17.72 14.02 4.60
CA ARG A 359 -17.31 14.82 3.43
C ARG A 359 -17.41 14.02 2.14
N GLY A 360 -17.98 14.57 1.08
CA GLY A 360 -18.04 13.98 -0.26
C GLY A 360 -18.96 12.76 -0.43
N ILE A 361 -19.81 12.45 0.56
CA ILE A 361 -20.68 11.26 0.51
C ILE A 361 -21.72 11.37 -0.60
N GLU A 362 -22.40 12.49 -0.74
CA GLU A 362 -23.44 12.66 -1.76
C GLU A 362 -22.84 12.58 -3.17
N GLY A 363 -21.63 13.10 -3.38
CA GLY A 363 -20.91 12.94 -4.65
C GLY A 363 -20.56 11.47 -4.96
N MET A 364 -20.18 10.69 -3.93
CA MET A 364 -20.00 9.24 -4.11
C MET A 364 -21.31 8.55 -4.50
N LEU A 365 -22.45 8.89 -3.86
CA LEU A 365 -23.76 8.34 -4.21
C LEU A 365 -24.14 8.67 -5.67
N ILE A 366 -23.85 9.89 -6.15
CA ILE A 366 -24.06 10.29 -7.54
C ILE A 366 -23.23 9.41 -8.49
N ALA A 367 -21.95 9.19 -8.20
CA ALA A 367 -21.09 8.36 -9.03
C ALA A 367 -21.54 6.88 -9.05
N ILE A 368 -21.97 6.36 -7.91
CA ILE A 368 -22.48 4.99 -7.77
C ILE A 368 -23.79 4.82 -8.57
N ARG A 369 -24.72 5.78 -8.44
CA ARG A 369 -25.95 5.81 -9.22
C ARG A 369 -25.68 5.82 -10.71
N TYR A 370 -24.76 6.69 -11.17
CA TYR A 370 -24.32 6.74 -12.56
C TYR A 370 -23.80 5.39 -13.04
N ALA A 371 -22.88 4.77 -12.28
CA ALA A 371 -22.32 3.47 -12.63
C ALA A 371 -23.41 2.39 -12.73
N ARG A 372 -24.34 2.33 -11.77
CA ARG A 372 -25.45 1.38 -11.75
C ARG A 372 -26.40 1.56 -12.95
N GLU A 373 -26.85 2.79 -13.21
CA GLU A 373 -27.83 3.10 -14.26
C GLU A 373 -27.26 3.00 -15.67
N LYS A 374 -26.01 3.48 -15.87
CA LYS A 374 -25.31 3.44 -17.17
C LYS A 374 -24.57 2.11 -17.42
N LYS A 375 -24.66 1.17 -16.47
CA LYS A 375 -23.99 -0.16 -16.56
C LYS A 375 -22.46 -0.06 -16.73
N VAL A 376 -21.84 0.97 -16.14
CA VAL A 376 -20.39 1.11 -16.07
C VAL A 376 -19.85 0.19 -14.97
N PRO A 377 -18.83 -0.64 -15.20
CA PRO A 377 -18.23 -1.48 -14.17
C PRO A 377 -17.90 -0.68 -12.90
N TYR A 378 -18.39 -1.19 -11.76
CA TYR A 378 -18.26 -0.56 -10.46
C TYR A 378 -17.54 -1.48 -9.48
N PHE A 379 -16.64 -0.88 -8.67
CA PHE A 379 -16.02 -1.53 -7.54
C PHE A 379 -16.03 -0.60 -6.32
N GLY A 380 -16.67 -1.03 -5.23
CA GLY A 380 -16.76 -0.30 -3.96
C GLY A 380 -15.96 -0.99 -2.86
N ILE A 381 -14.99 -0.29 -2.24
CA ILE A 381 -14.14 -0.83 -1.18
C ILE A 381 -14.52 -0.16 0.14
N CYS A 382 -14.82 -0.94 1.19
CA CYS A 382 -15.13 -0.47 2.54
C CYS A 382 -16.25 0.61 2.52
N LEU A 383 -15.90 1.90 2.63
CA LEU A 383 -16.85 3.00 2.46
C LEU A 383 -17.59 2.94 1.13
N GLY A 384 -16.92 2.52 0.04
CA GLY A 384 -17.53 2.36 -1.27
C GLY A 384 -18.64 1.30 -1.30
N MET A 385 -18.49 0.19 -0.59
CA MET A 385 -19.57 -0.78 -0.40
C MET A 385 -20.70 -0.18 0.43
N GLN A 386 -20.38 0.50 1.53
CA GLN A 386 -21.38 1.10 2.42
C GLN A 386 -22.23 2.15 1.69
N THR A 387 -21.58 3.03 0.94
CA THR A 387 -22.28 4.04 0.12
C THR A 387 -23.09 3.41 -1.02
N ALA A 388 -22.65 2.29 -1.60
CA ALA A 388 -23.44 1.55 -2.58
C ALA A 388 -24.74 0.99 -1.99
N CYS A 389 -24.69 0.47 -0.74
CA CYS A 389 -25.90 0.04 -0.03
C CYS A 389 -26.84 1.20 0.28
N VAL A 390 -26.32 2.38 0.66
CA VAL A 390 -27.10 3.58 0.90
C VAL A 390 -27.74 4.09 -0.40
N GLU A 391 -26.99 4.16 -1.50
CA GLU A 391 -27.50 4.55 -2.83
C GLU A 391 -28.65 3.65 -3.25
N PHE A 392 -28.45 2.34 -3.14
CA PHE A 392 -29.45 1.36 -3.52
C PHE A 392 -30.72 1.46 -2.67
N ALA A 393 -30.57 1.65 -1.36
CA ALA A 393 -31.69 1.86 -0.45
C ALA A 393 -32.49 3.12 -0.81
N ARG A 394 -31.82 4.24 -1.13
CA ARG A 394 -32.50 5.49 -1.50
C ARG A 394 -33.19 5.42 -2.86
N ASN A 395 -32.46 5.00 -3.89
CA ASN A 395 -32.89 5.18 -5.28
C ASN A 395 -33.57 3.95 -5.90
N VAL A 396 -33.44 2.75 -5.29
CA VAL A 396 -34.08 1.54 -5.79
C VAL A 396 -35.19 1.06 -4.85
N VAL A 397 -34.91 1.03 -3.52
CA VAL A 397 -35.92 0.62 -2.52
C VAL A 397 -36.90 1.75 -2.18
N GLY A 398 -36.49 3.03 -2.35
CA GLY A 398 -37.32 4.20 -2.05
C GLY A 398 -37.26 4.68 -0.60
N LEU A 399 -36.20 4.33 0.13
CA LEU A 399 -35.94 4.83 1.50
C LEU A 399 -35.13 6.14 1.40
N GLU A 400 -35.78 7.25 1.08
CA GLU A 400 -35.13 8.54 0.72
C GLU A 400 -34.14 9.04 1.76
N ASP A 401 -34.40 8.83 3.06
CA ASP A 401 -33.54 9.26 4.17
C ASP A 401 -32.53 8.17 4.62
N ALA A 402 -32.36 7.08 3.85
CA ALA A 402 -31.41 6.03 4.19
C ALA A 402 -29.98 6.55 4.23
N ASN A 403 -29.24 6.21 5.30
CA ASN A 403 -27.88 6.71 5.51
C ASN A 403 -27.03 5.78 6.38
N SER A 404 -25.77 6.15 6.56
CA SER A 404 -24.91 5.64 7.62
C SER A 404 -25.09 6.45 8.90
N SER A 405 -25.13 5.78 10.04
CA SER A 405 -25.09 6.46 11.35
C SER A 405 -23.75 7.18 11.62
N GLU A 406 -22.73 7.00 10.79
CA GLU A 406 -21.50 7.79 10.78
C GLU A 406 -21.75 9.22 10.28
N PHE A 407 -22.55 9.35 9.22
CA PHE A 407 -22.73 10.62 8.51
C PHE A 407 -23.95 11.40 9.04
N ASP A 408 -25.00 10.66 9.38
CA ASP A 408 -26.22 11.18 10.00
C ASP A 408 -26.69 10.25 11.14
N PRO A 409 -26.31 10.54 12.40
CA PRO A 409 -26.76 9.76 13.56
C PRO A 409 -28.29 9.79 13.77
N ALA A 410 -29.00 10.77 13.19
CA ALA A 410 -30.44 10.95 13.34
C ALA A 410 -31.27 10.27 12.24
N THR A 411 -30.62 9.74 11.19
CA THR A 411 -31.34 9.09 10.08
C THR A 411 -32.34 8.03 10.59
N PRO A 412 -33.58 8.00 10.07
CA PRO A 412 -34.55 6.98 10.40
C PRO A 412 -34.18 5.61 9.84
N HIS A 413 -33.44 5.58 8.72
CA HIS A 413 -33.02 4.38 8.01
C HIS A 413 -31.51 4.18 8.07
N ARG A 414 -31.04 3.58 9.17
CA ARG A 414 -29.60 3.31 9.42
C ARG A 414 -29.17 2.05 8.70
N VAL A 415 -29.05 2.12 7.36
CA VAL A 415 -28.59 1.00 6.52
C VAL A 415 -27.18 0.57 6.86
N ILE A 416 -26.36 1.54 7.30
CA ILE A 416 -25.01 1.33 7.83
C ILE A 416 -24.98 1.84 9.27
N TYR A 417 -24.45 1.03 10.20
CA TYR A 417 -24.46 1.39 11.62
C TYR A 417 -23.13 1.01 12.31
N LYS A 418 -22.88 1.63 13.47
CA LYS A 418 -21.66 1.37 14.26
C LYS A 418 -21.68 -0.06 14.79
N LEU A 419 -20.53 -0.75 14.70
CA LEU A 419 -20.30 -2.07 15.30
C LEU A 419 -20.86 -2.15 16.73
N ARG A 420 -21.53 -3.27 17.07
CA ARG A 420 -22.18 -3.45 18.39
C ARG A 420 -21.16 -3.37 19.52
N GLU A 421 -19.99 -3.95 19.32
CA GLU A 421 -18.87 -4.01 20.28
C GLU A 421 -18.27 -2.63 20.57
N LEU A 422 -18.48 -1.65 19.66
CA LEU A 422 -17.95 -0.30 19.79
C LEU A 422 -18.96 0.70 20.35
N ARG A 423 -20.16 0.27 20.75
CA ARG A 423 -21.14 1.15 21.37
C ARG A 423 -20.63 1.60 22.74
N GLY A 424 -20.48 2.93 22.92
CA GLY A 424 -19.92 3.52 24.15
C GLY A 424 -18.41 3.60 24.23
N VAL A 425 -17.69 3.17 23.19
CA VAL A 425 -16.24 3.35 23.10
C VAL A 425 -15.94 4.73 22.51
N GLU A 426 -15.21 5.56 23.26
CA GLU A 426 -14.81 6.92 22.86
C GLU A 426 -13.40 6.98 22.29
N GLU A 427 -12.54 6.02 22.65
CA GLU A 427 -11.16 5.93 22.14
C GLU A 427 -11.15 5.66 20.64
N LEU A 428 -10.23 6.32 19.91
CA LEU A 428 -10.10 6.19 18.46
C LEU A 428 -9.06 5.15 18.04
N GLY A 429 -7.99 4.97 18.83
CA GLY A 429 -6.92 4.01 18.53
C GLY A 429 -7.32 2.57 18.87
N GLY A 430 -7.01 1.62 17.96
CA GLY A 430 -7.24 0.19 18.20
C GLY A 430 -8.69 -0.26 18.37
N THR A 431 -9.67 0.57 17.99
CA THR A 431 -11.12 0.32 18.21
C THR A 431 -11.88 -0.05 16.94
N MET A 432 -11.18 -0.38 15.87
CA MET A 432 -11.78 -0.85 14.61
C MET A 432 -11.83 -2.37 14.54
N ARG A 433 -12.63 -2.90 13.64
CA ARG A 433 -12.46 -4.27 13.16
C ARG A 433 -11.23 -4.28 12.26
N LEU A 434 -10.18 -4.95 12.71
CA LEU A 434 -8.84 -4.91 12.12
C LEU A 434 -8.35 -6.31 11.75
N GLY A 435 -7.50 -6.37 10.72
CA GLY A 435 -6.79 -7.57 10.31
C GLY A 435 -7.61 -8.55 9.48
N ALA A 436 -7.11 -9.76 9.37
CA ALA A 436 -7.68 -10.81 8.54
C ALA A 436 -8.90 -11.47 9.20
N TRP A 437 -10.00 -11.49 8.45
CA TRP A 437 -11.24 -12.16 8.84
C TRP A 437 -11.70 -13.09 7.74
N THR A 438 -12.29 -14.21 8.14
CA THR A 438 -12.87 -15.18 7.21
C THR A 438 -14.19 -14.66 6.67
N CYS A 439 -14.36 -14.75 5.34
CA CYS A 439 -15.61 -14.50 4.63
C CYS A 439 -16.04 -15.77 3.89
N LYS A 440 -17.27 -16.20 4.09
CA LYS A 440 -17.94 -17.23 3.29
C LYS A 440 -18.61 -16.59 2.09
N ILE A 441 -18.32 -17.12 0.91
CA ILE A 441 -18.86 -16.66 -0.37
C ILE A 441 -20.06 -17.53 -0.77
N GLU A 442 -21.14 -16.87 -1.20
CA GLU A 442 -22.35 -17.53 -1.69
C GLU A 442 -22.10 -18.17 -3.07
N PRO A 443 -22.40 -19.47 -3.25
CA PRO A 443 -22.22 -20.15 -4.54
C PRO A 443 -23.00 -19.50 -5.69
N GLY A 444 -22.40 -19.49 -6.89
CA GLY A 444 -23.05 -18.98 -8.11
C GLY A 444 -23.02 -17.45 -8.28
N THR A 445 -22.50 -16.71 -7.30
CA THR A 445 -22.36 -15.25 -7.32
C THR A 445 -21.19 -14.80 -8.20
N LEU A 446 -21.12 -13.50 -8.51
CA LEU A 446 -19.96 -12.89 -9.16
C LEU A 446 -18.71 -13.06 -8.27
N ALA A 447 -18.84 -12.82 -6.96
CA ALA A 447 -17.76 -13.03 -6.00
C ALA A 447 -17.22 -14.47 -6.08
N HIS A 448 -18.10 -15.49 -6.12
CA HIS A 448 -17.67 -16.89 -6.27
C HIS A 448 -16.91 -17.15 -7.57
N ARG A 449 -17.36 -16.57 -8.69
CA ARG A 449 -16.64 -16.70 -9.98
C ARG A 449 -15.27 -16.03 -9.96
N ILE A 450 -15.14 -14.90 -9.24
CA ILE A 450 -13.90 -14.12 -9.13
C ILE A 450 -12.85 -14.86 -8.30
N TYR A 451 -13.23 -15.35 -7.11
CA TYR A 451 -12.30 -16.01 -6.20
C TYR A 451 -12.06 -17.49 -6.52
N GLY A 452 -13.05 -18.17 -7.10
CA GLY A 452 -12.99 -19.61 -7.32
C GLY A 452 -12.99 -20.44 -6.03
N ALA A 453 -13.40 -19.85 -4.90
CA ALA A 453 -13.40 -20.44 -3.58
C ALA A 453 -14.67 -20.04 -2.82
N LEU A 454 -15.10 -20.89 -1.87
CA LEU A 454 -16.28 -20.61 -1.01
C LEU A 454 -15.90 -19.98 0.34
N GLU A 455 -14.64 -19.91 0.65
CA GLU A 455 -14.13 -19.30 1.86
C GLU A 455 -12.82 -18.56 1.53
N ILE A 456 -12.73 -17.31 2.00
CA ILE A 456 -11.58 -16.45 1.82
C ILE A 456 -11.24 -15.77 3.14
N SER A 457 -10.06 -15.18 3.22
CA SER A 457 -9.62 -14.39 4.36
C SER A 457 -9.12 -13.05 3.87
N GLU A 458 -9.70 -11.94 4.37
CA GLU A 458 -9.40 -10.59 3.90
C GLU A 458 -9.19 -9.63 5.07
N ARG A 459 -8.42 -8.55 4.83
CA ARG A 459 -8.05 -7.57 5.87
C ARG A 459 -9.08 -6.46 5.98
N HIS A 460 -9.44 -6.11 7.21
CA HIS A 460 -10.42 -5.09 7.55
C HIS A 460 -9.79 -3.89 8.26
N ARG A 461 -10.42 -2.71 8.10
CA ARG A 461 -10.12 -1.48 8.82
C ARG A 461 -11.34 -0.55 8.84
N HIS A 462 -12.33 -0.83 9.70
CA HIS A 462 -13.57 -0.03 9.76
C HIS A 462 -14.30 -0.16 11.10
N ARG A 463 -15.22 0.80 11.38
CA ARG A 463 -16.07 0.85 12.58
C ARG A 463 -17.55 0.65 12.28
N TYR A 464 -17.94 0.74 11.02
CA TYR A 464 -19.35 0.69 10.59
C TYR A 464 -19.56 -0.49 9.67
N GLU A 465 -20.76 -1.06 9.75
CA GLU A 465 -21.16 -2.31 9.10
C GLU A 465 -22.55 -2.18 8.49
N PHE A 466 -22.85 -3.05 7.52
CA PHE A 466 -24.20 -3.21 6.98
C PHE A 466 -25.19 -3.66 8.08
N ASN A 467 -26.34 -2.99 8.17
CA ASN A 467 -27.41 -3.35 9.09
C ASN A 467 -28.31 -4.42 8.50
N ARG A 468 -28.25 -5.63 9.06
CA ARG A 468 -29.04 -6.78 8.65
C ARG A 468 -30.56 -6.58 8.69
N GLU A 469 -31.06 -5.59 9.44
CA GLU A 469 -32.49 -5.22 9.44
C GLU A 469 -32.97 -4.74 8.06
N TYR A 470 -32.06 -4.28 7.20
CA TYR A 470 -32.34 -3.84 5.84
C TYR A 470 -32.02 -4.90 4.79
N GLU A 471 -31.61 -6.11 5.16
CA GLU A 471 -31.27 -7.18 4.22
C GLU A 471 -32.45 -7.57 3.34
N GLU A 472 -33.61 -7.84 3.95
CA GLU A 472 -34.82 -8.28 3.23
C GLU A 472 -35.28 -7.25 2.17
N PRO A 473 -35.50 -5.96 2.50
CA PRO A 473 -35.95 -4.99 1.49
C PRO A 473 -34.90 -4.75 0.39
N LEU A 474 -33.61 -4.76 0.65
CA LEU A 474 -32.59 -4.57 -0.37
C LEU A 474 -32.47 -5.81 -1.29
N THR A 475 -32.51 -7.01 -0.71
CA THR A 475 -32.40 -8.25 -1.52
C THR A 475 -33.67 -8.49 -2.35
N ALA A 476 -34.85 -8.18 -1.83
CA ALA A 476 -36.11 -8.22 -2.59
C ALA A 476 -36.09 -7.25 -3.79
N ALA A 477 -35.36 -6.14 -3.69
CA ALA A 477 -35.19 -5.16 -4.78
C ALA A 477 -34.05 -5.52 -5.75
N GLY A 478 -33.31 -6.62 -5.52
CA GLY A 478 -32.29 -7.14 -6.44
C GLY A 478 -30.84 -7.01 -6.01
N LEU A 479 -30.55 -6.42 -4.85
CA LEU A 479 -29.19 -6.48 -4.27
C LEU A 479 -28.90 -7.92 -3.81
N LYS A 480 -27.73 -8.46 -4.13
CA LYS A 480 -27.31 -9.78 -3.68
C LYS A 480 -26.21 -9.66 -2.64
N ILE A 481 -26.41 -10.27 -1.46
CA ILE A 481 -25.32 -10.52 -0.53
C ILE A 481 -24.53 -11.71 -1.05
N SER A 482 -23.28 -11.48 -1.42
CA SER A 482 -22.41 -12.49 -2.01
C SER A 482 -21.31 -12.98 -1.05
N GLY A 483 -21.14 -12.32 0.10
CA GLY A 483 -20.21 -12.74 1.14
C GLY A 483 -20.65 -12.30 2.52
N ALA A 484 -20.39 -13.15 3.53
CA ALA A 484 -20.67 -12.88 4.94
C ALA A 484 -19.67 -13.58 5.84
N THR A 485 -19.59 -13.15 7.12
CA THR A 485 -18.84 -13.88 8.14
C THR A 485 -19.37 -15.31 8.32
N PRO A 486 -18.56 -16.27 8.80
CA PRO A 486 -18.97 -17.67 8.94
C PRO A 486 -20.23 -17.91 9.80
N ASP A 487 -20.43 -17.04 10.79
CA ASP A 487 -21.62 -17.03 11.66
C ASP A 487 -22.81 -16.27 11.08
N GLY A 488 -22.63 -15.61 9.92
CA GLY A 488 -23.64 -14.79 9.27
C GLY A 488 -23.88 -13.43 9.91
N THR A 489 -23.10 -13.00 10.90
CA THR A 489 -23.31 -11.75 11.62
C THR A 489 -23.11 -10.53 10.74
N TYR A 490 -22.01 -10.48 10.00
CA TYR A 490 -21.62 -9.32 9.19
C TYR A 490 -21.66 -9.64 7.70
N VAL A 491 -22.10 -8.66 6.91
CA VAL A 491 -22.06 -8.71 5.43
C VAL A 491 -20.69 -8.23 4.96
N GLU A 492 -20.03 -9.05 4.18
CA GLU A 492 -18.69 -8.80 3.69
C GLU A 492 -18.65 -8.33 2.24
N MET A 493 -19.62 -8.79 1.44
CA MET A 493 -19.69 -8.48 0.01
C MET A 493 -21.13 -8.34 -0.47
N VAL A 494 -21.35 -7.39 -1.37
CA VAL A 494 -22.62 -7.18 -2.08
C VAL A 494 -22.39 -7.07 -3.58
N GLU A 495 -23.37 -7.48 -4.40
CA GLU A 495 -23.29 -7.38 -5.85
C GLU A 495 -24.67 -7.14 -6.48
N LEU A 496 -24.70 -6.67 -7.72
CA LEU A 496 -25.90 -6.58 -8.55
C LEU A 496 -25.81 -7.60 -9.69
N PRO A 497 -26.58 -8.72 -9.62
CA PRO A 497 -26.53 -9.79 -10.62
C PRO A 497 -26.84 -9.34 -12.05
N ASP A 498 -27.76 -8.38 -12.21
CA ASP A 498 -28.18 -7.83 -13.50
C ASP A 498 -27.24 -6.74 -14.05
N HIS A 499 -26.08 -6.52 -13.39
CA HIS A 499 -25.08 -5.58 -13.83
C HIS A 499 -23.85 -6.31 -14.40
N PRO A 500 -23.20 -5.81 -15.47
CA PRO A 500 -22.01 -6.46 -16.06
C PRO A 500 -20.90 -6.72 -15.05
N HIS A 501 -20.68 -5.77 -14.14
CA HIS A 501 -19.76 -5.89 -13.01
C HIS A 501 -20.08 -4.80 -11.98
N PHE A 502 -20.77 -5.16 -10.92
CA PHE A 502 -21.04 -4.27 -9.79
C PHE A 502 -20.83 -5.06 -8.51
N ILE A 503 -19.76 -4.73 -7.79
CA ILE A 503 -19.39 -5.44 -6.58
C ILE A 503 -18.87 -4.46 -5.52
N GLY A 504 -19.26 -4.68 -4.28
CA GLY A 504 -18.73 -4.00 -3.11
C GLY A 504 -18.18 -5.00 -2.10
N CYS A 505 -17.09 -4.64 -1.41
CA CYS A 505 -16.54 -5.41 -0.30
C CYS A 505 -16.29 -4.52 0.92
N GLN A 506 -16.51 -5.06 2.14
CA GLN A 506 -16.31 -4.34 3.39
C GLN A 506 -14.84 -4.29 3.79
N PHE A 507 -14.08 -5.27 3.38
CA PHE A 507 -12.64 -5.40 3.62
C PHE A 507 -11.81 -4.58 2.61
N HIS A 508 -10.49 -4.57 2.80
CA HIS A 508 -9.51 -3.84 2.01
C HIS A 508 -8.62 -4.81 1.20
N PRO A 509 -9.06 -5.25 0.01
CA PRO A 509 -8.32 -6.21 -0.82
C PRO A 509 -7.00 -5.64 -1.36
N GLU A 510 -6.87 -4.31 -1.40
CA GLU A 510 -5.64 -3.63 -1.82
C GLU A 510 -4.44 -3.99 -0.97
N PHE A 511 -4.62 -4.29 0.32
CA PHE A 511 -3.52 -4.66 1.21
C PHE A 511 -2.91 -6.03 0.88
N LYS A 512 -3.62 -6.90 0.16
CA LYS A 512 -3.16 -8.25 -0.19
C LYS A 512 -2.70 -8.40 -1.64
N SER A 513 -2.87 -7.38 -2.46
CA SER A 513 -2.48 -7.42 -3.87
C SER A 513 -0.97 -7.32 -4.05
N LYS A 514 -0.40 -8.20 -4.89
CA LYS A 514 1.03 -8.23 -5.24
C LYS A 514 1.20 -8.19 -6.76
N PRO A 515 2.33 -7.68 -7.28
CA PRO A 515 2.55 -7.63 -8.73
C PRO A 515 2.57 -9.02 -9.38
N LEU A 516 3.12 -10.02 -8.69
CA LEU A 516 3.18 -11.41 -9.16
C LEU A 516 1.89 -12.20 -8.87
N GLU A 517 1.08 -11.73 -7.93
CA GLU A 517 -0.19 -12.34 -7.50
C GLU A 517 -1.26 -11.24 -7.37
N PRO A 518 -1.76 -10.68 -8.49
CA PRO A 518 -2.79 -9.65 -8.48
C PRO A 518 -4.05 -10.14 -7.78
N HIS A 519 -4.57 -9.33 -6.86
CA HIS A 519 -5.76 -9.70 -6.11
C HIS A 519 -6.97 -9.94 -7.04
N PRO A 520 -7.76 -11.01 -6.85
CA PRO A 520 -8.82 -11.43 -7.78
C PRO A 520 -9.84 -10.33 -8.10
N LEU A 521 -10.26 -9.53 -7.11
CA LEU A 521 -11.22 -8.44 -7.30
C LEU A 521 -10.68 -7.35 -8.23
N PHE A 522 -9.43 -6.92 -8.05
CA PHE A 522 -8.82 -5.92 -8.93
C PHE A 522 -8.61 -6.45 -10.35
N ARG A 523 -8.14 -7.70 -10.47
CA ARG A 523 -8.01 -8.36 -11.78
C ARG A 523 -9.35 -8.43 -12.50
N SER A 524 -10.42 -8.84 -11.82
CA SER A 524 -11.77 -8.94 -12.40
C SER A 524 -12.32 -7.56 -12.79
N PHE A 525 -12.21 -6.56 -11.91
CA PHE A 525 -12.68 -5.21 -12.17
C PHE A 525 -12.01 -4.57 -13.38
N ILE A 526 -10.68 -4.62 -13.47
CA ILE A 526 -9.93 -4.11 -14.61
C ILE A 526 -10.31 -4.85 -15.91
N GLY A 527 -10.48 -6.17 -15.85
CA GLY A 527 -10.93 -6.95 -17.01
C GLY A 527 -12.31 -6.53 -17.49
N ALA A 528 -13.27 -6.34 -16.59
CA ALA A 528 -14.61 -5.87 -16.91
C ALA A 528 -14.61 -4.44 -17.46
N ALA A 529 -13.83 -3.54 -16.85
CA ALA A 529 -13.66 -2.17 -17.32
C ALA A 529 -13.09 -2.13 -18.74
N TYR A 530 -12.06 -2.90 -19.02
CA TYR A 530 -11.49 -2.98 -20.38
C TYR A 530 -12.51 -3.47 -21.41
N GLN A 531 -13.31 -4.50 -21.10
CA GLN A 531 -14.37 -4.98 -21.99
C GLN A 531 -15.45 -3.92 -22.22
N HIS A 532 -15.84 -3.16 -21.19
CA HIS A 532 -16.74 -2.04 -21.30
C HIS A 532 -16.19 -0.94 -22.22
N GLY A 533 -14.92 -0.58 -22.06
CA GLY A 533 -14.24 0.40 -22.91
C GLY A 533 -14.22 0.00 -24.39
N LEU A 534 -13.95 -1.28 -24.69
CA LEU A 534 -13.97 -1.80 -26.05
C LEU A 534 -15.37 -1.68 -26.69
N LYS A 535 -16.43 -2.04 -25.95
CA LYS A 535 -17.83 -1.90 -26.42
C LYS A 535 -18.18 -0.44 -26.69
N ARG A 536 -17.79 0.48 -25.81
CA ARG A 536 -18.03 1.91 -25.97
C ARG A 536 -17.31 2.48 -27.20
N LYS A 537 -16.04 2.11 -27.45
CA LYS A 537 -15.28 2.51 -28.65
C LYS A 537 -16.00 2.03 -29.92
N ALA A 538 -16.41 0.76 -29.98
CA ALA A 538 -17.11 0.19 -31.14
C ALA A 538 -18.46 0.90 -31.40
N GLN A 539 -19.22 1.25 -30.36
CA GLN A 539 -20.48 2.00 -30.51
C GLN A 539 -20.28 3.41 -31.07
N LYS A 540 -19.20 4.12 -30.63
CA LYS A 540 -18.86 5.45 -31.15
C LYS A 540 -18.48 5.38 -32.65
N GLU A 541 -17.65 4.43 -33.03
CA GLU A 541 -17.26 4.22 -34.44
C GLU A 541 -18.49 3.92 -35.33
N THR A 542 -19.41 3.10 -34.84
CA THR A 542 -20.64 2.79 -35.58
C THR A 542 -21.53 4.04 -35.75
N ALA A 543 -21.68 4.85 -34.69
CA ALA A 543 -22.48 6.07 -34.72
C ALA A 543 -21.87 7.15 -35.66
N GLU A 544 -20.54 7.26 -35.70
CA GLU A 544 -19.85 8.15 -36.64
C GLU A 544 -20.06 7.72 -38.09
N VAL A 545 -19.95 6.43 -38.40
CA VAL A 545 -20.20 5.88 -39.75
C VAL A 545 -21.66 6.13 -40.18
N GLU A 546 -22.64 5.94 -39.28
CA GLU A 546 -24.05 6.22 -39.57
C GLU A 546 -24.31 7.72 -39.79
N MET A 547 -23.62 8.61 -39.07
CA MET A 547 -23.73 10.07 -39.29
C MET A 547 -23.21 10.49 -40.66
N PHE A 548 -22.13 9.89 -41.12
CA PHE A 548 -21.55 10.15 -42.46
C PHE A 548 -22.45 9.60 -43.60
N HIS A 549 -23.28 8.59 -43.36
CA HIS A 549 -24.15 7.96 -44.37
C HIS A 549 -25.59 8.49 -44.36
N ARG A 550 -25.95 9.49 -43.54
CA ARG A 550 -27.26 10.16 -43.65
C ARG A 550 -27.32 10.99 -44.93
N PRO A 551 -28.19 10.65 -45.91
CA PRO A 551 -28.32 11.51 -47.10
C PRO A 551 -28.89 12.86 -46.65
N GLU A 552 -28.23 13.95 -47.12
CA GLU A 552 -28.79 15.28 -47.00
C GLU A 552 -30.23 15.27 -47.50
N ARG A 553 -31.20 15.59 -46.64
CA ARG A 553 -32.55 15.85 -47.06
C ARG A 553 -32.50 17.13 -47.91
N VAL A 554 -32.37 16.93 -49.23
CA VAL A 554 -32.59 18.01 -50.22
C VAL A 554 -33.97 18.56 -49.99
N GLY A 555 -34.07 19.77 -49.44
CA GLY A 555 -35.31 20.46 -49.24
C GLY A 555 -35.93 20.74 -50.60
N GLN A 556 -37.07 20.13 -50.88
CA GLN A 556 -37.98 20.59 -51.92
C GLN A 556 -38.63 21.88 -51.43
N ARG A 557 -38.27 23.00 -52.10
CA ARG A 557 -39.05 24.22 -52.06
C ARG A 557 -40.19 24.13 -53.07
#